data_2dc0898b9b0e51c78d0a7f1d24766c1c
#
_entry.id   2dc0898b9b0e51c78d0a7f1d24766c1c
#
_cell.length_a   1.000
_cell.length_b   1.000
_cell.length_c   1.000
_cell.angle_alpha   90.00
_cell.angle_beta   90.00
_cell.angle_gamma   90.00
#
_symmetry.space_group_name_H-M   'P 1'
#
loop_
_entity.id
_entity.type
_entity.pdbx_description
1 polymer ?
#
loop_
_entity_poly.entity_id
_entity_poly.type
_entity_poly.pdbx_seq_one_letter_code
_entity_poly.pdbx_strand_id
1 'polypeptide(L)'
;MKKVLLSAVAILTFSFANAQEEATTSTGSFAKGDMFLSGAFSVGSETTGDDKSTGFTIEPKFGFFVSDNIAIGGKLGYTSYKAEDFFGDTDDMAGFTVGAFGRYYMTPASQFSLFGQFGVDYTSWDNKLADAQSNEIGVNLGLGLSYFVSPKFAIEASWAGLGYTTNDNGGSGADSTDSFGLGANLNAISFGLIYKL
;
A
#
# COMPACT_ATOMS: atom_id res chain seq x y z
N MET A 1 -16.38 -15.72 3.53
CA MET A 1 -15.52 -15.01 2.56
C MET A 1 -16.31 -14.35 1.42
N LYS A 2 -17.21 -15.01 0.67
CA LYS A 2 -18.01 -14.38 -0.41
C LYS A 2 -18.81 -13.13 0.02
N LYS A 3 -19.29 -13.07 1.27
CA LYS A 3 -20.08 -11.93 1.78
C LYS A 3 -19.24 -10.68 2.08
N VAL A 4 -17.97 -10.83 2.46
CA VAL A 4 -17.04 -9.72 2.73
C VAL A 4 -16.58 -9.08 1.42
N LEU A 5 -16.30 -9.91 0.40
CA LEU A 5 -15.96 -9.40 -0.94
C LEU A 5 -17.12 -8.60 -1.57
N LEU A 6 -18.36 -9.10 -1.41
CA LEU A 6 -19.55 -8.38 -1.90
C LEU A 6 -19.74 -7.04 -1.18
N SER A 7 -19.42 -6.96 0.12
CA SER A 7 -19.53 -5.71 0.87
C SER A 7 -18.48 -4.68 0.44
N ALA A 8 -17.24 -5.11 0.16
CA ALA A 8 -16.18 -4.24 -0.34
C ALA A 8 -16.50 -3.70 -1.75
N VAL A 9 -17.02 -4.57 -2.63
CA VAL A 9 -17.49 -4.17 -3.98
C VAL A 9 -18.68 -3.22 -3.89
N ALA A 10 -19.61 -3.43 -2.95
CA ALA A 10 -20.76 -2.54 -2.75
C ALA A 10 -20.37 -1.14 -2.26
N ILE A 11 -19.35 -1.04 -1.37
CA ILE A 11 -18.86 0.27 -0.91
C ILE A 11 -18.19 1.03 -2.08
N LEU A 12 -17.44 0.34 -2.94
CA LEU A 12 -16.84 0.93 -4.13
C LEU A 12 -17.91 1.41 -5.13
N THR A 13 -18.97 0.62 -5.36
CA THR A 13 -20.05 1.01 -6.29
C THR A 13 -20.88 2.19 -5.78
N PHE A 14 -21.12 2.32 -4.47
CA PHE A 14 -21.81 3.49 -3.90
C PHE A 14 -21.00 4.78 -4.05
N SER A 15 -19.68 4.71 -3.97
CA SER A 15 -18.78 5.85 -4.19
C SER A 15 -18.81 6.35 -5.64
N PHE A 16 -18.97 5.44 -6.61
CA PHE A 16 -19.09 5.78 -8.03
C PHE A 16 -20.47 6.38 -8.38
N ALA A 17 -21.56 5.95 -7.72
CA ALA A 17 -22.90 6.44 -8.01
C ALA A 17 -23.05 7.94 -7.65
N ASN A 18 -22.38 8.42 -6.61
CA ASN A 18 -22.40 9.85 -6.23
C ASN A 18 -21.42 10.71 -7.07
N ALA A 19 -20.48 10.10 -7.78
CA ALA A 19 -19.55 10.82 -8.64
C ALA A 19 -20.13 11.17 -10.02
N GLN A 20 -21.27 10.59 -10.40
CA GLN A 20 -21.89 10.80 -11.72
C GLN A 20 -22.76 12.07 -11.80
N GLU A 21 -23.09 12.72 -10.70
CA GLU A 21 -23.97 13.89 -10.70
C GLU A 21 -23.28 15.24 -11.01
N GLU A 22 -21.93 15.28 -11.08
CA GLU A 22 -21.16 16.47 -11.48
C GLU A 22 -20.31 16.25 -12.74
N ALA A 23 -20.89 15.72 -13.80
CA ALA A 23 -20.22 15.61 -15.09
C ALA A 23 -20.21 16.96 -15.85
N THR A 24 -19.59 17.97 -15.26
CA THR A 24 -19.14 19.16 -16.01
C THR A 24 -17.61 19.20 -15.99
N THR A 25 -16.98 18.62 -17.02
CA THR A 25 -15.68 18.93 -17.64
C THR A 25 -14.48 19.35 -16.76
N SER A 26 -14.48 19.16 -15.46
CA SER A 26 -13.32 19.40 -14.61
C SER A 26 -12.62 18.05 -14.35
N THR A 27 -11.63 17.76 -15.19
CA THR A 27 -10.69 16.66 -14.91
C THR A 27 -9.90 17.02 -13.66
N GLY A 28 -9.89 16.13 -12.65
CA GLY A 28 -9.10 16.35 -11.44
C GLY A 28 -7.60 16.43 -11.77
N SER A 29 -6.87 17.15 -10.94
CA SER A 29 -5.43 17.34 -11.05
C SER A 29 -4.86 17.68 -9.68
N PHE A 30 -3.53 17.67 -9.57
CA PHE A 30 -2.82 18.17 -8.39
C PHE A 30 -2.13 19.49 -8.67
N ALA A 31 -2.02 20.32 -7.63
CA ALA A 31 -1.27 21.56 -7.62
C ALA A 31 -0.58 21.74 -6.27
N LYS A 32 0.37 22.67 -6.20
CA LYS A 32 1.01 23.07 -4.93
C LYS A 32 -0.04 23.48 -3.90
N GLY A 33 0.09 22.96 -2.68
CA GLY A 33 -0.82 23.21 -1.58
C GLY A 33 -1.94 22.16 -1.45
N ASP A 34 -2.15 21.31 -2.46
CA ASP A 34 -3.13 20.24 -2.37
C ASP A 34 -2.73 19.18 -1.35
N MET A 35 -3.73 18.65 -0.68
CA MET A 35 -3.60 17.51 0.23
C MET A 35 -4.39 16.33 -0.30
N PHE A 36 -3.94 15.13 0.02
CA PHE A 36 -4.65 13.93 -0.35
C PHE A 36 -4.54 12.83 0.72
N LEU A 37 -5.57 12.04 0.80
CA LEU A 37 -5.55 10.73 1.43
C LEU A 37 -5.46 9.68 0.34
N SER A 38 -4.58 8.71 0.50
CA SER A 38 -4.57 7.54 -0.36
C SER A 38 -4.45 6.28 0.47
N GLY A 39 -4.71 5.16 -0.14
CA GLY A 39 -4.57 3.88 0.53
C GLY A 39 -4.70 2.74 -0.44
N ALA A 40 -3.99 1.66 -0.10
CA ALA A 40 -4.11 0.38 -0.75
C ALA A 40 -4.56 -0.65 0.29
N PHE A 41 -5.30 -1.65 -0.17
CA PHE A 41 -5.55 -2.85 0.62
C PHE A 41 -5.29 -4.07 -0.24
N SER A 42 -4.83 -5.12 0.39
CA SER A 42 -4.72 -6.43 -0.26
C SER A 42 -5.29 -7.51 0.64
N VAL A 43 -5.87 -8.51 0.03
CA VAL A 43 -6.30 -9.73 0.69
C VAL A 43 -5.97 -10.89 -0.21
N GLY A 44 -5.31 -11.89 0.33
CA GLY A 44 -4.95 -13.11 -0.36
C GLY A 44 -5.40 -14.34 0.43
N SER A 45 -5.78 -15.39 -0.26
CA SER A 45 -6.02 -16.70 0.33
C SER A 45 -5.65 -17.76 -0.70
N GLU A 46 -4.82 -18.69 -0.28
CA GLU A 46 -4.41 -19.85 -1.09
C GLU A 46 -4.75 -21.12 -0.31
N THR A 47 -5.18 -22.16 -1.03
CA THR A 47 -5.46 -23.48 -0.44
C THR A 47 -4.95 -24.54 -1.39
N THR A 48 -4.08 -25.43 -0.90
CA THR A 48 -3.52 -26.55 -1.66
C THR A 48 -3.58 -27.81 -0.80
N GLY A 49 -4.60 -28.64 -1.03
CA GLY A 49 -4.86 -29.79 -0.14
C GLY A 49 -5.27 -29.33 1.26
N ASP A 50 -4.53 -29.74 2.26
CA ASP A 50 -4.73 -29.33 3.67
C ASP A 50 -4.00 -28.04 4.01
N ASP A 51 -3.06 -27.59 3.18
CA ASP A 51 -2.31 -26.35 3.40
C ASP A 51 -3.16 -25.14 3.02
N LYS A 52 -3.26 -24.17 3.92
CA LYS A 52 -3.98 -22.92 3.69
C LYS A 52 -3.12 -21.75 4.14
N SER A 53 -3.15 -20.68 3.34
CA SER A 53 -2.61 -19.39 3.75
C SER A 53 -3.61 -18.26 3.52
N THR A 54 -3.58 -17.28 4.40
CA THR A 54 -4.38 -16.05 4.29
C THR A 54 -3.53 -14.85 4.63
N GLY A 55 -3.63 -13.80 3.81
CA GLY A 55 -2.94 -12.54 4.04
C GLY A 55 -3.88 -11.35 3.90
N PHE A 56 -3.65 -10.32 4.70
CA PHE A 56 -4.37 -9.06 4.65
C PHE A 56 -3.40 -7.92 4.91
N THR A 57 -3.49 -6.86 4.10
CA THR A 57 -2.73 -5.62 4.32
C THR A 57 -3.63 -4.43 4.06
N ILE A 58 -3.52 -3.42 4.93
CA ILE A 58 -4.11 -2.09 4.74
C ILE A 58 -3.04 -1.04 4.99
N GLU A 59 -2.92 -0.06 4.08
CA GLU A 59 -1.89 0.98 4.14
C GLU A 59 -2.48 2.35 3.75
N PRO A 60 -3.08 3.09 4.72
CA PRO A 60 -3.46 4.48 4.51
C PRO A 60 -2.23 5.39 4.46
N LYS A 61 -2.31 6.41 3.58
CA LYS A 61 -1.29 7.44 3.38
C LYS A 61 -1.94 8.81 3.39
N PHE A 62 -1.21 9.79 3.93
CA PHE A 62 -1.54 11.21 3.80
C PHE A 62 -0.40 11.92 3.08
N GLY A 63 -0.71 12.74 2.08
CA GLY A 63 0.26 13.49 1.31
C GLY A 63 -0.12 14.96 1.16
N PHE A 64 0.91 15.79 1.03
CA PHE A 64 0.81 17.23 0.84
C PHE A 64 1.77 17.68 -0.26
N PHE A 65 1.28 18.45 -1.23
CA PHE A 65 2.09 19.01 -2.32
C PHE A 65 2.86 20.24 -1.87
N VAL A 66 4.17 20.07 -1.63
CA VAL A 66 5.08 21.16 -1.26
C VAL A 66 5.50 22.02 -2.46
N SER A 67 5.38 21.47 -3.66
CA SER A 67 5.55 22.17 -4.94
C SER A 67 4.55 21.61 -5.96
N ASP A 68 4.55 22.15 -7.19
CA ASP A 68 3.65 21.67 -8.24
C ASP A 68 3.87 20.18 -8.56
N ASN A 69 5.10 19.69 -8.46
CA ASN A 69 5.45 18.31 -8.83
C ASN A 69 5.79 17.40 -7.65
N ILE A 70 6.02 17.95 -6.45
CA ILE A 70 6.54 17.18 -5.31
C ILE A 70 5.50 17.15 -4.20
N ALA A 71 5.13 15.95 -3.80
CA ALA A 71 4.37 15.68 -2.58
C ALA A 71 5.26 14.96 -1.56
N ILE A 72 5.07 15.31 -0.28
CA ILE A 72 5.64 14.59 0.86
C ILE A 72 4.52 14.08 1.73
N GLY A 73 4.77 13.01 2.47
CA GLY A 73 3.71 12.45 3.29
C GLY A 73 4.17 11.38 4.26
N GLY A 74 3.18 10.88 4.99
CA GLY A 74 3.34 9.76 5.92
C GLY A 74 2.39 8.63 5.57
N LYS A 75 2.72 7.43 6.07
CA LYS A 75 1.88 6.24 5.95
C LYS A 75 1.83 5.48 7.25
N LEU A 76 0.73 4.78 7.44
CA LEU A 76 0.57 3.73 8.43
C LEU A 76 0.23 2.44 7.69
N GLY A 77 0.66 1.31 8.25
CA GLY A 77 0.38 0.01 7.64
C GLY A 77 0.05 -1.01 8.72
N TYR A 78 -0.83 -1.93 8.38
CA TYR A 78 -1.06 -3.15 9.14
C TYR A 78 -1.12 -4.33 8.18
N THR A 79 -0.31 -5.34 8.47
CA THR A 79 -0.27 -6.59 7.71
C THR A 79 -0.51 -7.75 8.65
N SER A 80 -1.32 -8.72 8.25
CA SER A 80 -1.52 -9.98 8.95
C SER A 80 -1.36 -11.11 7.94
N TYR A 81 -0.62 -12.14 8.34
CA TYR A 81 -0.41 -13.35 7.57
C TYR A 81 -0.57 -14.56 8.46
N LYS A 82 -1.34 -15.54 7.99
CA LYS A 82 -1.52 -16.84 8.64
C LYS A 82 -1.34 -17.95 7.64
N ALA A 83 -0.65 -19.02 8.05
CA ALA A 83 -0.59 -20.27 7.32
C ALA A 83 -0.87 -21.44 8.27
N GLU A 84 -1.55 -22.44 7.75
CA GLU A 84 -1.88 -23.69 8.46
C GLU A 84 -1.67 -24.89 7.54
N ASP A 85 -1.26 -26.00 8.11
CA ASP A 85 -1.18 -27.30 7.46
C ASP A 85 -2.11 -28.31 8.16
N PHE A 86 -1.98 -29.61 7.79
CA PHE A 86 -2.75 -30.69 8.42
C PHE A 86 -2.53 -30.81 9.95
N PHE A 87 -1.39 -30.35 10.47
CA PHE A 87 -1.02 -30.45 11.88
C PHE A 87 -1.36 -29.19 12.69
N GLY A 88 -1.74 -28.10 12.04
CA GLY A 88 -2.13 -26.84 12.68
C GLY A 88 -1.47 -25.61 12.07
N ASP A 89 -1.45 -24.52 12.85
CA ASP A 89 -0.88 -23.24 12.40
C ASP A 89 0.64 -23.37 12.23
N THR A 90 1.16 -23.04 11.03
CA THR A 90 2.59 -23.02 10.71
C THR A 90 3.17 -21.61 10.77
N ASP A 91 2.34 -20.58 10.51
CA ASP A 91 2.69 -19.18 10.63
C ASP A 91 1.51 -18.36 11.15
N ASP A 92 1.74 -17.42 12.07
CA ASP A 92 0.80 -16.39 12.50
C ASP A 92 1.62 -15.12 12.79
N MET A 93 1.69 -14.23 11.80
CA MET A 93 2.47 -13.00 11.84
C MET A 93 1.58 -11.77 11.69
N ALA A 94 1.88 -10.74 12.46
CA ALA A 94 1.29 -9.41 12.30
C ALA A 94 2.40 -8.36 12.25
N GLY A 95 2.24 -7.36 11.37
CA GLY A 95 3.17 -6.25 11.22
C GLY A 95 2.45 -4.91 11.33
N PHE A 96 3.02 -3.99 12.08
CA PHE A 96 2.59 -2.60 12.12
C PHE A 96 3.69 -1.72 11.54
N THR A 97 3.35 -0.93 10.52
CA THR A 97 4.30 -0.07 9.79
C THR A 97 3.97 1.40 10.01
N VAL A 98 4.99 2.20 10.23
CA VAL A 98 4.96 3.65 10.12
C VAL A 98 6.04 4.09 9.14
N GLY A 99 5.73 5.03 8.26
CA GLY A 99 6.70 5.47 7.26
C GLY A 99 6.47 6.89 6.78
N ALA A 100 7.46 7.40 6.07
CA ALA A 100 7.41 8.66 5.37
C ALA A 100 7.78 8.46 3.90
N PHE A 101 7.24 9.31 3.03
CA PHE A 101 7.54 9.25 1.60
C PHE A 101 7.66 10.63 0.98
N GLY A 102 8.44 10.69 -0.09
CA GLY A 102 8.44 11.77 -1.06
C GLY A 102 8.04 11.23 -2.42
N ARG A 103 7.20 11.95 -3.14
CA ARG A 103 6.69 11.53 -4.45
C ARG A 103 6.87 12.67 -5.46
N TYR A 104 7.45 12.35 -6.61
CA TYR A 104 7.57 13.27 -7.73
C TYR A 104 6.59 12.87 -8.83
N TYR A 105 5.71 13.78 -9.20
CA TYR A 105 4.74 13.61 -10.28
C TYR A 105 5.25 14.30 -11.56
N MET A 106 5.20 13.61 -12.69
CA MET A 106 5.69 14.15 -13.96
C MET A 106 4.72 15.19 -14.53
N THR A 107 3.41 14.93 -14.46
CA THR A 107 2.36 15.80 -15.03
C THR A 107 1.19 15.97 -14.04
N PRO A 108 1.42 16.54 -12.85
CA PRO A 108 0.40 16.60 -11.79
C PRO A 108 -0.84 17.43 -12.17
N ALA A 109 -0.66 18.45 -13.02
CA ALA A 109 -1.75 19.28 -13.53
C ALA A 109 -2.65 18.57 -14.57
N SER A 110 -2.33 17.33 -14.94
CA SER A 110 -3.09 16.53 -15.91
C SER A 110 -3.91 15.46 -15.17
N GLN A 111 -4.98 15.01 -15.81
CA GLN A 111 -5.79 13.88 -15.34
C GLN A 111 -4.97 12.61 -15.14
N PHE A 112 -3.96 12.39 -15.97
CA PHE A 112 -3.02 11.28 -15.90
C PHE A 112 -1.63 11.80 -15.51
N SER A 113 -0.99 11.16 -14.54
CA SER A 113 0.38 11.46 -14.16
C SER A 113 1.14 10.19 -13.76
N LEU A 114 2.33 10.04 -14.29
CA LEU A 114 3.31 9.11 -13.76
C LEU A 114 3.97 9.72 -12.53
N PHE A 115 4.34 8.87 -11.57
CA PHE A 115 5.10 9.30 -10.40
C PHE A 115 6.21 8.32 -10.04
N GLY A 116 7.28 8.89 -9.47
CA GLY A 116 8.29 8.15 -8.72
C GLY A 116 8.13 8.44 -7.23
N GLN A 117 8.23 7.43 -6.39
CA GLN A 117 8.14 7.54 -4.93
C GLN A 117 9.39 7.00 -4.27
N PHE A 118 9.95 7.75 -3.35
CA PHE A 118 10.94 7.31 -2.37
C PHE A 118 10.26 7.18 -1.01
N GLY A 119 10.55 6.12 -0.27
CA GLY A 119 9.99 5.91 1.06
C GLY A 119 11.00 5.35 2.05
N VAL A 120 10.78 5.64 3.32
CA VAL A 120 11.47 5.03 4.45
C VAL A 120 10.41 4.54 5.42
N ASP A 121 10.53 3.29 5.85
CA ASP A 121 9.55 2.59 6.64
C ASP A 121 10.20 1.95 7.86
N TYR A 122 9.49 1.95 8.97
CA TYR A 122 9.76 1.14 10.13
C TYR A 122 8.57 0.22 10.36
N THR A 123 8.84 -1.09 10.47
CA THR A 123 7.81 -2.11 10.73
C THR A 123 8.20 -2.90 11.97
N SER A 124 7.27 -3.00 12.90
CA SER A 124 7.35 -3.93 14.03
C SER A 124 6.54 -5.17 13.70
N TRP A 125 7.20 -6.31 13.69
CA TRP A 125 6.62 -7.63 13.43
C TRP A 125 6.39 -8.38 14.73
N ASP A 126 5.26 -9.05 14.83
CA ASP A 126 4.89 -9.92 15.93
C ASP A 126 4.63 -11.33 15.36
N ASN A 127 5.45 -12.30 15.75
CA ASN A 127 5.26 -13.72 15.46
C ASN A 127 4.57 -14.36 16.66
N LYS A 128 3.26 -14.60 16.55
CA LYS A 128 2.43 -15.09 17.64
C LYS A 128 2.70 -16.54 18.00
N LEU A 129 3.20 -17.36 17.06
CA LEU A 129 3.55 -18.76 17.33
C LEU A 129 4.84 -18.88 18.13
N ALA A 130 5.82 -18.02 17.82
CA ALA A 130 7.11 -18.01 18.48
C ALA A 130 7.14 -17.11 19.72
N ASP A 131 6.08 -16.33 19.98
CA ASP A 131 6.04 -15.26 21.00
C ASP A 131 7.26 -14.33 20.88
N ALA A 132 7.57 -13.94 19.64
CA ALA A 132 8.78 -13.21 19.31
C ALA A 132 8.44 -11.95 18.49
N GLN A 133 9.14 -10.86 18.78
CA GLN A 133 9.01 -9.61 18.07
C GLN A 133 10.31 -9.27 17.35
N SER A 134 10.22 -8.72 16.15
CA SER A 134 11.36 -8.19 15.39
C SER A 134 11.01 -6.84 14.79
N ASN A 135 12.05 -6.07 14.45
CA ASN A 135 11.89 -4.76 13.86
C ASN A 135 12.62 -4.69 12.52
N GLU A 136 11.98 -4.04 11.57
CA GLU A 136 12.50 -3.88 10.22
C GLU A 136 12.55 -2.40 9.84
N ILE A 137 13.65 -1.97 9.27
CA ILE A 137 13.79 -0.68 8.62
C ILE A 137 13.91 -0.93 7.13
N GLY A 138 13.07 -0.25 6.35
CA GLY A 138 13.03 -0.34 4.90
C GLY A 138 13.27 0.99 4.22
N VAL A 139 13.96 0.94 3.09
CA VAL A 139 14.08 2.06 2.15
C VAL A 139 13.60 1.57 0.80
N ASN A 140 12.71 2.32 0.17
CA ASN A 140 12.10 1.90 -1.08
C ASN A 140 12.04 3.03 -2.12
N LEU A 141 12.16 2.64 -3.38
CA LEU A 141 11.86 3.44 -4.56
C LEU A 141 10.77 2.73 -5.34
N GLY A 142 9.76 3.45 -5.78
CA GLY A 142 8.65 2.89 -6.56
C GLY A 142 8.28 3.75 -7.75
N LEU A 143 7.71 3.12 -8.77
CA LEU A 143 7.13 3.79 -9.92
C LEU A 143 5.64 3.46 -9.99
N GLY A 144 4.84 4.46 -10.33
CA GLY A 144 3.41 4.31 -10.46
C GLY A 144 2.78 5.35 -11.36
N LEU A 145 1.49 5.23 -11.49
CA LEU A 145 0.63 6.20 -12.18
C LEU A 145 -0.56 6.57 -11.31
N SER A 146 -1.08 7.76 -11.51
CA SER A 146 -2.37 8.19 -11.01
C SER A 146 -3.25 8.65 -12.17
N TYR A 147 -4.55 8.36 -12.06
CA TYR A 147 -5.55 8.76 -13.02
C TYR A 147 -6.79 9.28 -12.29
N PHE A 148 -7.12 10.56 -12.48
CA PHE A 148 -8.30 11.16 -11.89
C PHE A 148 -9.56 10.67 -12.60
N VAL A 149 -10.45 10.06 -11.84
CA VAL A 149 -11.79 9.63 -12.31
C VAL A 149 -12.86 10.69 -12.02
N SER A 150 -12.53 11.64 -11.14
CA SER A 150 -13.34 12.84 -10.83
C SER A 150 -12.43 13.94 -10.29
N PRO A 151 -12.93 15.19 -10.06
CA PRO A 151 -12.12 16.28 -9.50
C PRO A 151 -11.41 15.94 -8.18
N LYS A 152 -11.99 15.05 -7.38
CA LYS A 152 -11.46 14.69 -6.06
C LYS A 152 -10.96 13.25 -5.94
N PHE A 153 -11.32 12.37 -6.86
CA PHE A 153 -10.93 10.96 -6.80
C PHE A 153 -9.99 10.56 -7.93
N ALA A 154 -8.91 9.89 -7.58
CA ALA A 154 -8.03 9.25 -8.53
C ALA A 154 -7.80 7.78 -8.16
N ILE A 155 -7.50 6.97 -9.17
CA ILE A 155 -6.98 5.62 -9.03
C ILE A 155 -5.47 5.71 -9.16
N GLU A 156 -4.73 5.01 -8.30
CA GLU A 156 -3.28 4.82 -8.48
C GLU A 156 -2.96 3.36 -8.75
N ALA A 157 -1.91 3.14 -9.51
CA ALA A 157 -1.34 1.83 -9.75
C ALA A 157 0.18 1.90 -9.62
N SER A 158 0.78 0.90 -8.98
CA SER A 158 2.23 0.76 -8.82
C SER A 158 2.63 -0.63 -9.29
N TRP A 159 3.75 -0.74 -10.05
CA TRP A 159 4.14 -2.01 -10.66
C TRP A 159 5.65 -2.26 -10.66
N ALA A 160 6.45 -1.31 -10.24
CA ALA A 160 7.90 -1.45 -10.20
C ALA A 160 8.45 -0.86 -8.92
N GLY A 161 9.47 -1.49 -8.38
CA GLY A 161 10.10 -1.00 -7.17
C GLY A 161 11.49 -1.58 -6.96
N LEU A 162 12.26 -0.84 -6.18
CA LEU A 162 13.56 -1.20 -5.64
C LEU A 162 13.44 -1.02 -4.14
N GLY A 163 13.85 -2.01 -3.36
CA GLY A 163 13.81 -1.94 -1.91
C GLY A 163 15.04 -2.55 -1.26
N TYR A 164 15.39 -2.01 -0.12
CA TYR A 164 16.34 -2.58 0.81
C TYR A 164 15.70 -2.56 2.19
N THR A 165 15.77 -3.69 2.89
CA THR A 165 15.30 -3.81 4.27
C THR A 165 16.36 -4.46 5.13
N THR A 166 16.41 -4.08 6.40
CA THR A 166 17.18 -4.73 7.45
C THR A 166 16.25 -5.05 8.60
N ASN A 167 16.24 -6.32 9.01
CA ASN A 167 15.41 -6.84 10.11
C ASN A 167 16.33 -7.33 11.22
N ASP A 168 16.07 -6.95 12.46
CA ASP A 168 16.87 -7.34 13.64
C ASP A 168 16.59 -8.78 14.11
N ASN A 169 15.63 -9.48 13.49
CA ASN A 169 15.20 -10.85 13.79
C ASN A 169 14.81 -11.10 15.24
N GLY A 170 14.65 -10.06 16.02
CA GLY A 170 14.25 -10.12 17.43
C GLY A 170 15.23 -10.93 18.29
N GLY A 171 15.42 -10.50 19.50
CA GLY A 171 16.25 -11.22 20.46
C GLY A 171 17.66 -10.62 20.64
N SER A 172 18.16 -10.81 21.86
CA SER A 172 19.49 -10.33 22.25
C SER A 172 20.58 -11.17 21.60
N GLY A 173 21.30 -10.59 20.64
CA GLY A 173 22.40 -11.26 19.94
C GLY A 173 21.99 -12.01 18.66
N ALA A 174 20.77 -11.81 18.17
CA ALA A 174 20.40 -12.30 16.84
C ALA A 174 21.13 -11.49 15.75
N ASP A 175 21.62 -12.19 14.71
CA ASP A 175 22.16 -11.55 13.52
C ASP A 175 21.00 -10.90 12.72
N SER A 176 21.24 -9.71 12.19
CA SER A 176 20.26 -9.06 11.32
C SER A 176 20.19 -9.72 9.94
N THR A 177 19.01 -9.68 9.34
CA THR A 177 18.79 -10.10 7.96
C THR A 177 18.66 -8.87 7.06
N ASP A 178 19.53 -8.78 6.07
CA ASP A 178 19.50 -7.74 5.05
C ASP A 178 18.90 -8.31 3.76
N SER A 179 17.94 -7.60 3.19
CA SER A 179 17.27 -8.01 1.96
C SER A 179 17.29 -6.87 0.93
N PHE A 180 17.61 -7.21 -0.30
CA PHE A 180 17.54 -6.30 -1.43
C PHE A 180 16.64 -6.89 -2.51
N GLY A 181 15.72 -6.08 -3.00
CA GLY A 181 14.81 -6.47 -4.06
C GLY A 181 14.71 -5.40 -5.15
N LEU A 182 14.76 -5.84 -6.39
CA LEU A 182 14.44 -5.03 -7.57
C LEU A 182 13.45 -5.80 -8.42
N GLY A 183 12.31 -5.20 -8.72
CA GLY A 183 11.30 -5.86 -9.54
C GLY A 183 10.44 -4.89 -10.33
N ALA A 184 10.05 -5.32 -11.52
CA ALA A 184 8.98 -4.74 -12.30
C ALA A 184 8.07 -5.89 -12.72
N ASN A 185 6.91 -5.99 -12.09
CA ASN A 185 6.01 -7.12 -12.30
C ASN A 185 4.61 -6.62 -12.70
N LEU A 186 4.31 -6.74 -13.98
CA LEU A 186 3.00 -6.38 -14.51
C LEU A 186 1.87 -7.36 -14.10
N ASN A 187 2.22 -8.51 -13.53
CA ASN A 187 1.25 -9.45 -12.98
C ASN A 187 0.94 -9.19 -11.48
N ALA A 188 1.71 -8.28 -10.85
CA ALA A 188 1.54 -7.91 -9.45
C ALA A 188 1.40 -6.39 -9.32
N ILE A 189 0.43 -5.82 -10.03
CA ILE A 189 0.11 -4.40 -9.95
C ILE A 189 -0.67 -4.17 -8.65
N SER A 190 -0.18 -3.24 -7.82
CA SER A 190 -0.92 -2.75 -6.65
C SER A 190 -1.81 -1.60 -7.05
N PHE A 191 -3.08 -1.68 -6.71
CA PHE A 191 -4.06 -0.62 -6.94
C PHE A 191 -4.39 0.09 -5.63
N GLY A 192 -4.54 1.39 -5.71
CA GLY A 192 -4.96 2.24 -4.60
C GLY A 192 -5.95 3.30 -5.05
N LEU A 193 -6.59 3.93 -4.07
CA LEU A 193 -7.47 5.06 -4.28
C LEU A 193 -6.84 6.29 -3.65
N ILE A 194 -7.03 7.44 -4.31
CA ILE A 194 -6.64 8.76 -3.81
C ILE A 194 -7.90 9.60 -3.69
N TYR A 195 -8.05 10.24 -2.53
CA TYR A 195 -9.03 11.29 -2.30
C TYR A 195 -8.31 12.61 -2.07
N LYS A 196 -8.52 13.57 -2.97
CA LYS A 196 -8.03 14.95 -2.85
C LYS A 196 -8.94 15.73 -1.92
N LEU A 197 -8.38 16.35 -0.90
CA LEU A 197 -9.06 17.12 0.14
C LEU A 197 -9.46 18.53 -0.34
#